data_ab96a853b9040fb4836d87c5779b4dff
#
_entry.id   ab96a853b9040fb4836d87c5779b4dff
#
_cell.length_a   1.000
_cell.length_b   1.000
_cell.length_c   1.000
_cell.angle_alpha   90.00
_cell.angle_beta   90.00
_cell.angle_gamma   90.00
#
_symmetry.space_group_name_H-M   'P 1'
#
loop_
_entity.id
_entity.type
_entity.pdbx_description
1 polymer ?
#
loop_
_entity_poly.entity_id
_entity_poly.type
_entity_poly.pdbx_seq_one_letter_code
_entity_poly.pdbx_strand_id
1 'polypeptide(L)'
;MSRGLGDVYKRQGYFDFEGYHFRIVDLPGTYSLSAYTPEEIYVRRHIIDETPDVIINVVDSSNLERNLYLTTQLIDMNVRMVVALNIYDELEASGNTLDYHLLSKLFGVPMLPTVSKKNRGLDTLFHVVINLYEGVDFFDKQGNMNPEVLKDLTEWHDSLEDRKNHEEEHLEDYVREHKKTGRVFRHIHIN
;
A
#
# COMPACT_ATOMS: atom_id res chain seq x y z
N MET A 1 -29.02 -22.14 -10.73
CA MET A 1 -28.51 -20.99 -9.97
C MET A 1 -27.02 -21.15 -9.85
N SER A 2 -26.29 -20.48 -10.69
CA SER A 2 -24.83 -20.44 -10.68
C SER A 2 -24.40 -19.49 -9.56
N ARG A 3 -23.90 -20.02 -8.43
CA ARG A 3 -23.15 -19.22 -7.47
C ARG A 3 -21.86 -18.84 -8.21
N GLY A 4 -21.72 -17.55 -8.56
CA GLY A 4 -20.56 -17.07 -9.27
C GLY A 4 -19.30 -17.28 -8.44
N LEU A 5 -18.23 -17.71 -9.08
CA LEU A 5 -16.88 -17.85 -8.52
C LEU A 5 -16.42 -16.55 -7.77
N GLY A 6 -17.04 -15.41 -8.03
CA GLY A 6 -16.70 -14.12 -7.45
C GLY A 6 -16.93 -13.98 -5.95
N ASP A 7 -17.86 -14.72 -5.35
CA ASP A 7 -18.17 -14.59 -3.91
C ASP A 7 -17.20 -15.34 -2.98
N VAL A 8 -16.40 -16.26 -3.52
CA VAL A 8 -15.51 -17.13 -2.73
C VAL A 8 -14.16 -16.43 -2.43
N TYR A 9 -13.74 -15.49 -3.26
CA TYR A 9 -12.38 -14.91 -3.23
C TYR A 9 -12.32 -13.48 -2.69
N LYS A 10 -13.45 -12.80 -2.49
CA LYS A 10 -13.49 -11.40 -2.09
C LYS A 10 -13.73 -11.25 -0.60
N ARG A 11 -12.74 -10.79 0.14
CA ARG A 11 -12.90 -10.27 1.49
C ARG A 11 -12.82 -8.75 1.46
N GLN A 12 -13.66 -8.07 2.20
CA GLN A 12 -13.63 -6.62 2.27
C GLN A 12 -13.74 -6.14 3.70
N GLY A 13 -13.06 -5.04 3.99
CA GLY A 13 -13.09 -4.37 5.28
C GLY A 13 -13.16 -2.85 5.11
N TYR A 14 -13.52 -2.18 6.18
CA TYR A 14 -13.61 -0.73 6.22
C TYR A 14 -12.91 -0.22 7.47
N PHE A 15 -12.22 0.91 7.35
CA PHE A 15 -11.64 1.62 8.48
C PHE A 15 -11.44 3.10 8.13
N ASP A 16 -11.28 3.93 9.17
CA ASP A 16 -11.02 5.35 9.02
C ASP A 16 -9.56 5.65 9.40
N PHE A 17 -8.90 6.48 8.59
CA PHE A 17 -7.53 6.93 8.83
C PHE A 17 -7.34 8.33 8.27
N GLU A 18 -6.81 9.26 9.05
CA GLU A 18 -6.56 10.67 8.68
C GLU A 18 -7.75 11.38 7.98
N GLY A 19 -8.97 11.10 8.43
CA GLY A 19 -10.19 11.71 7.87
C GLY A 19 -10.68 11.06 6.58
N TYR A 20 -10.04 10.01 6.10
CA TYR A 20 -10.47 9.21 4.97
C TYR A 20 -11.15 7.93 5.42
N HIS A 21 -12.21 7.55 4.71
CA HIS A 21 -12.89 6.28 4.90
C HIS A 21 -12.38 5.27 3.85
N PHE A 22 -11.63 4.28 4.31
CA PHE A 22 -11.02 3.25 3.45
C PHE A 22 -11.96 2.07 3.27
N ARG A 23 -12.14 1.64 2.03
CA ARG A 23 -12.66 0.32 1.70
C ARG A 23 -11.52 -0.53 1.17
N ILE A 24 -11.10 -1.53 1.96
CA ILE A 24 -10.08 -2.49 1.56
C ILE A 24 -10.76 -3.71 0.96
N VAL A 25 -10.24 -4.17 -0.14
CA VAL A 25 -10.61 -5.45 -0.76
C VAL A 25 -9.39 -6.34 -0.82
N ASP A 26 -9.46 -7.44 -0.08
CA ASP A 26 -8.44 -8.49 -0.08
C ASP A 26 -8.71 -9.43 -1.27
N LEU A 27 -7.70 -9.62 -2.10
CA LEU A 27 -7.75 -10.49 -3.26
C LEU A 27 -6.90 -11.74 -3.03
N PRO A 28 -7.17 -12.85 -3.74
CA PRO A 28 -6.33 -14.02 -3.68
C PRO A 28 -4.88 -13.70 -3.99
N GLY A 29 -3.95 -14.25 -3.19
CA GLY A 29 -2.53 -14.12 -3.43
C GLY A 29 -2.16 -14.71 -4.80
N THR A 30 -1.46 -13.94 -5.62
CA THR A 30 -0.97 -14.38 -6.92
C THR A 30 0.43 -13.85 -7.16
N TYR A 31 1.18 -14.53 -8.00
CA TYR A 31 2.53 -14.11 -8.39
C TYR A 31 2.56 -13.52 -9.82
N SER A 32 1.45 -13.58 -10.52
CA SER A 32 1.34 -13.17 -11.91
C SER A 32 -0.10 -12.78 -12.27
N LEU A 33 -0.25 -11.96 -13.28
CA LEU A 33 -1.53 -11.63 -13.93
C LEU A 33 -1.64 -12.23 -15.34
N SER A 34 -0.86 -13.27 -15.62
CA SER A 34 -0.80 -13.93 -16.93
C SER A 34 -2.09 -14.68 -17.30
N ALA A 35 -3.03 -14.78 -16.38
CA ALA A 35 -4.35 -15.39 -16.55
C ALA A 35 -4.33 -16.89 -16.88
N TYR A 36 -3.36 -17.62 -16.30
CA TYR A 36 -3.30 -19.08 -16.39
C TYR A 36 -4.09 -19.79 -15.30
N THR A 37 -4.16 -19.21 -14.09
CA THR A 37 -4.94 -19.77 -12.98
C THR A 37 -6.25 -19.01 -12.78
N PRO A 38 -7.27 -19.65 -12.17
CA PRO A 38 -8.52 -18.98 -11.84
C PRO A 38 -8.32 -17.75 -10.96
N GLU A 39 -7.37 -17.81 -10.02
CA GLU A 39 -7.01 -16.71 -9.12
C GLU A 39 -6.42 -15.53 -9.90
N GLU A 40 -5.48 -15.78 -10.81
CA GLU A 40 -4.88 -14.75 -11.67
C GLU A 40 -5.93 -14.07 -12.55
N ILE A 41 -6.82 -14.87 -13.15
CA ILE A 41 -7.93 -14.37 -13.96
C ILE A 41 -8.84 -13.49 -13.12
N TYR A 42 -9.16 -13.92 -11.89
CA TYR A 42 -10.04 -13.19 -10.99
C TYR A 42 -9.42 -11.84 -10.59
N VAL A 43 -8.16 -11.86 -10.13
CA VAL A 43 -7.44 -10.64 -9.71
C VAL A 43 -7.35 -9.65 -10.87
N ARG A 44 -6.92 -10.11 -12.04
CA ARG A 44 -6.81 -9.26 -13.23
C ARG A 44 -8.14 -8.63 -13.62
N ARG A 45 -9.22 -9.42 -13.67
CA ARG A 45 -10.57 -8.91 -13.97
C ARG A 45 -11.03 -7.91 -12.94
N HIS A 46 -10.80 -8.21 -11.67
CA HIS A 46 -11.20 -7.32 -10.59
C HIS A 46 -10.52 -5.96 -10.70
N ILE A 47 -9.22 -5.92 -11.01
CA ILE A 47 -8.48 -4.66 -11.23
C ILE A 47 -9.06 -3.88 -12.41
N ILE A 48 -9.40 -4.56 -13.51
CA ILE A 48 -9.93 -3.93 -14.72
C ILE A 48 -11.37 -3.44 -14.52
N ASP A 49 -12.22 -4.26 -13.93
CA ASP A 49 -13.67 -4.01 -13.85
C ASP A 49 -14.02 -3.04 -12.71
N GLU A 50 -13.34 -3.16 -11.56
CA GLU A 50 -13.63 -2.34 -10.37
C GLU A 50 -12.79 -1.07 -10.30
N THR A 51 -11.73 -0.96 -11.12
CA THR A 51 -10.85 0.22 -11.21
C THR A 51 -10.51 0.82 -9.85
N PRO A 52 -9.71 0.12 -9.02
CA PRO A 52 -9.38 0.59 -7.68
C PRO A 52 -8.67 1.94 -7.73
N ASP A 53 -8.89 2.78 -6.71
CA ASP A 53 -8.21 4.08 -6.62
C ASP A 53 -6.70 3.92 -6.42
N VAL A 54 -6.30 2.97 -5.57
CA VAL A 54 -4.90 2.62 -5.30
C VAL A 54 -4.79 1.12 -5.04
N ILE A 55 -3.70 0.51 -5.50
CA ILE A 55 -3.34 -0.88 -5.20
C ILE A 55 -2.21 -0.92 -4.19
N ILE A 56 -2.37 -1.68 -3.12
CA ILE A 56 -1.26 -2.06 -2.24
C ILE A 56 -0.80 -3.45 -2.64
N ASN A 57 0.38 -3.53 -3.24
CA ASN A 57 1.02 -4.81 -3.56
C ASN A 57 1.89 -5.25 -2.38
N VAL A 58 1.45 -6.26 -1.64
CA VAL A 58 2.17 -6.79 -0.49
C VAL A 58 3.16 -7.85 -0.95
N VAL A 59 4.45 -7.59 -0.71
CA VAL A 59 5.56 -8.39 -1.19
C VAL A 59 6.34 -8.95 0.00
N ASP A 60 6.65 -10.23 -0.04
CA ASP A 60 7.57 -10.84 0.92
C ASP A 60 9.01 -10.38 0.66
N SER A 61 9.57 -9.61 1.60
CA SER A 61 10.92 -9.05 1.50
C SER A 61 12.01 -10.10 1.48
N SER A 62 11.75 -11.28 2.01
CA SER A 62 12.71 -12.40 2.02
C SER A 62 12.78 -13.12 0.67
N ASN A 63 11.81 -12.91 -0.23
CA ASN A 63 11.69 -13.59 -1.51
C ASN A 63 11.28 -12.63 -2.66
N LEU A 64 12.04 -11.56 -2.81
CA LEU A 64 11.71 -10.44 -3.71
C LEU A 64 11.62 -10.83 -5.18
N GLU A 65 12.58 -11.61 -5.68
CA GLU A 65 12.68 -11.93 -7.11
C GLU A 65 11.37 -12.48 -7.67
N ARG A 66 10.77 -13.41 -6.96
CA ARG A 66 9.49 -14.01 -7.36
C ARG A 66 8.33 -13.02 -7.31
N ASN A 67 8.33 -12.16 -6.30
CA ASN A 67 7.22 -11.25 -6.03
C ASN A 67 7.25 -9.99 -6.91
N LEU A 68 8.45 -9.54 -7.32
CA LEU A 68 8.58 -8.37 -8.19
C LEU A 68 8.05 -8.60 -9.61
N TYR A 69 7.86 -9.84 -10.03
CA TYR A 69 7.26 -10.13 -11.34
C TYR A 69 5.80 -9.60 -11.41
N LEU A 70 5.00 -9.82 -10.37
CA LEU A 70 3.66 -9.22 -10.30
C LEU A 70 3.73 -7.70 -10.28
N THR A 71 4.70 -7.12 -9.56
CA THR A 71 4.91 -5.66 -9.52
C THR A 71 5.09 -5.08 -10.92
N THR A 72 5.92 -5.71 -11.77
CA THR A 72 6.13 -5.23 -13.15
C THR A 72 4.83 -5.29 -13.98
N GLN A 73 4.04 -6.33 -13.81
CA GLN A 73 2.76 -6.46 -14.52
C GLN A 73 1.73 -5.41 -14.08
N LEU A 74 1.71 -5.06 -12.80
CA LEU A 74 0.87 -3.98 -12.29
C LEU A 74 1.31 -2.62 -12.82
N ILE A 75 2.62 -2.38 -12.93
CA ILE A 75 3.18 -1.17 -13.57
C ILE A 75 2.74 -1.08 -15.03
N ASP A 76 2.81 -2.19 -15.79
CA ASP A 76 2.37 -2.25 -17.18
C ASP A 76 0.88 -1.94 -17.35
N MET A 77 0.07 -2.22 -16.33
CA MET A 77 -1.36 -1.86 -16.30
C MET A 77 -1.59 -0.37 -15.99
N ASN A 78 -0.54 0.39 -15.70
CA ASN A 78 -0.59 1.81 -15.37
C ASN A 78 -1.58 2.14 -14.23
N VAL A 79 -1.62 1.30 -13.20
CA VAL A 79 -2.43 1.51 -12.00
C VAL A 79 -1.64 2.28 -10.94
N ARG A 80 -2.34 3.11 -10.16
CA ARG A 80 -1.71 3.74 -8.98
C ARG A 80 -1.45 2.67 -7.95
N MET A 81 -0.19 2.56 -7.50
CA MET A 81 0.19 1.51 -6.58
C MET A 81 1.31 1.92 -5.64
N VAL A 82 1.35 1.26 -4.50
CA VAL A 82 2.46 1.24 -3.56
C VAL A 82 2.84 -0.21 -3.28
N VAL A 83 4.12 -0.48 -3.08
CA VAL A 83 4.62 -1.80 -2.68
C VAL A 83 4.91 -1.81 -1.19
N ALA A 84 4.23 -2.67 -0.45
CA ALA A 84 4.51 -2.95 0.94
C ALA A 84 5.51 -4.11 1.03
N LEU A 85 6.76 -3.81 1.36
CA LEU A 85 7.81 -4.80 1.59
C LEU A 85 7.61 -5.41 2.97
N ASN A 86 6.76 -6.43 3.05
CA ASN A 86 6.35 -7.05 4.30
C ASN A 86 7.36 -8.09 4.80
N ILE A 87 7.23 -8.49 6.07
CA ILE A 87 8.16 -9.42 6.74
C ILE A 87 9.60 -8.84 6.75
N TYR A 88 9.70 -7.52 6.76
CA TYR A 88 10.98 -6.82 6.65
C TYR A 88 11.91 -7.11 7.84
N ASP A 89 11.35 -7.44 9.00
CA ASP A 89 12.10 -7.86 10.20
C ASP A 89 12.84 -9.19 10.02
N GLU A 90 12.34 -10.12 9.23
CA GLU A 90 13.05 -11.36 8.90
C GLU A 90 14.24 -11.10 7.96
N LEU A 91 14.08 -10.17 7.02
CA LEU A 91 15.18 -9.71 6.18
C LEU A 91 16.30 -9.09 7.03
N GLU A 92 15.95 -8.16 7.94
CA GLU A 92 16.88 -7.53 8.88
C GLU A 92 17.58 -8.58 9.78
N ALA A 93 16.81 -9.54 10.31
CA ALA A 93 17.33 -10.60 11.16
C ALA A 93 18.30 -11.55 10.46
N SER A 94 18.15 -11.73 9.14
CA SER A 94 19.08 -12.53 8.31
C SER A 94 20.41 -11.83 8.03
N GLY A 95 20.59 -10.58 8.49
CA GLY A 95 21.76 -9.76 8.23
C GLY A 95 21.81 -9.17 6.81
N ASN A 96 20.74 -9.31 6.05
CA ASN A 96 20.62 -8.72 4.72
C ASN A 96 20.09 -7.29 4.81
N THR A 97 20.53 -6.45 3.88
CA THR A 97 20.04 -5.09 3.72
C THR A 97 19.42 -4.93 2.33
N LEU A 98 18.33 -4.19 2.26
CA LEU A 98 17.66 -3.87 1.01
C LEU A 98 17.58 -2.36 0.86
N ASP A 99 18.18 -1.83 -0.19
CA ASP A 99 17.99 -0.42 -0.56
C ASP A 99 16.65 -0.25 -1.29
N TYR A 100 15.59 -0.14 -0.50
CA TYR A 100 14.24 0.03 -1.02
C TYR A 100 14.02 1.41 -1.65
N HIS A 101 14.83 2.42 -1.32
CA HIS A 101 14.81 3.71 -2.00
C HIS A 101 15.32 3.58 -3.43
N LEU A 102 16.41 2.84 -3.62
CA LEU A 102 16.91 2.54 -4.96
C LEU A 102 15.91 1.71 -5.76
N LEU A 103 15.29 0.70 -5.14
CA LEU A 103 14.23 -0.07 -5.79
C LEU A 103 13.04 0.80 -6.19
N SER A 104 12.55 1.66 -5.29
CA SER A 104 11.47 2.61 -5.59
C SER A 104 11.81 3.46 -6.81
N LYS A 105 13.04 3.98 -6.87
CA LYS A 105 13.54 4.76 -8.01
C LYS A 105 13.58 3.95 -9.31
N LEU A 106 14.08 2.72 -9.26
CA LEU A 106 14.21 1.85 -10.45
C LEU A 106 12.85 1.44 -11.03
N PHE A 107 11.88 1.19 -10.16
CA PHE A 107 10.53 0.79 -10.57
C PHE A 107 9.57 1.96 -10.80
N GLY A 108 9.93 3.17 -10.33
CA GLY A 108 9.05 4.34 -10.40
C GLY A 108 7.80 4.21 -9.53
N VAL A 109 7.86 3.40 -8.45
CA VAL A 109 6.73 3.11 -7.55
C VAL A 109 7.22 3.24 -6.11
N PRO A 110 6.45 3.88 -5.20
CA PRO A 110 6.79 3.90 -3.79
C PRO A 110 6.90 2.48 -3.22
N MET A 111 7.99 2.17 -2.54
CA MET A 111 8.22 0.90 -1.85
C MET A 111 8.58 1.18 -0.39
N LEU A 112 7.86 0.56 0.54
CA LEU A 112 7.98 0.84 1.96
C LEU A 112 8.14 -0.44 2.78
N PRO A 113 9.10 -0.49 3.75
CA PRO A 113 9.23 -1.62 4.65
C PRO A 113 8.04 -1.68 5.60
N THR A 114 7.47 -2.87 5.76
CA THR A 114 6.37 -3.13 6.69
C THR A 114 6.59 -4.41 7.47
N VAL A 115 6.04 -4.45 8.69
CA VAL A 115 5.95 -5.65 9.52
C VAL A 115 4.52 -5.74 10.05
N SER A 116 3.64 -6.32 9.26
CA SER A 116 2.19 -6.33 9.52
C SER A 116 1.83 -6.93 10.89
N LYS A 117 2.54 -7.99 11.32
CA LYS A 117 2.33 -8.62 12.64
C LYS A 117 2.62 -7.68 13.83
N LYS A 118 3.43 -6.65 13.62
CA LYS A 118 3.84 -5.67 14.64
C LYS A 118 3.25 -4.28 14.38
N ASN A 119 2.38 -4.12 13.39
CA ASN A 119 1.85 -2.84 12.91
C ASN A 119 2.94 -1.80 12.53
N ARG A 120 4.20 -2.24 12.31
CA ARG A 120 5.31 -1.34 11.93
C ARG A 120 5.18 -0.97 10.46
N GLY A 121 5.24 0.34 10.17
CA GLY A 121 5.21 0.88 8.80
C GLY A 121 3.82 0.94 8.16
N LEU A 122 2.75 0.51 8.84
CA LEU A 122 1.39 0.54 8.27
C LEU A 122 0.84 1.96 8.19
N ASP A 123 1.08 2.77 9.22
CA ASP A 123 0.63 4.18 9.21
C ASP A 123 1.27 4.94 8.03
N THR A 124 2.60 4.80 7.85
CA THR A 124 3.32 5.39 6.71
C THR A 124 2.78 4.86 5.37
N LEU A 125 2.48 3.57 5.29
CA LEU A 125 1.90 2.96 4.09
C LEU A 125 0.56 3.61 3.73
N PHE A 126 -0.35 3.77 4.70
CA PHE A 126 -1.66 4.39 4.45
C PHE A 126 -1.55 5.88 4.17
N HIS A 127 -0.60 6.59 4.76
CA HIS A 127 -0.31 7.97 4.40
C HIS A 127 0.16 8.09 2.93
N VAL A 128 1.05 7.21 2.49
CA VAL A 128 1.46 7.15 1.06
C VAL A 128 0.27 6.81 0.15
N VAL A 129 -0.64 5.95 0.58
CA VAL A 129 -1.87 5.65 -0.17
C VAL A 129 -2.74 6.90 -0.34
N ILE A 130 -2.88 7.71 0.71
CA ILE A 130 -3.59 9.00 0.63
C ILE A 130 -2.91 9.93 -0.39
N ASN A 131 -1.60 10.08 -0.32
CA ASN A 131 -0.85 10.92 -1.24
C ASN A 131 -1.01 10.47 -2.71
N LEU A 132 -0.96 9.17 -2.96
CA LEU A 132 -1.22 8.60 -4.29
C LEU A 132 -2.65 8.87 -4.76
N TYR A 133 -3.63 8.75 -3.87
CA TYR A 133 -5.03 9.06 -4.17
C TYR A 133 -5.22 10.54 -4.53
N GLU A 134 -4.60 11.44 -3.78
CA GLU A 134 -4.63 12.88 -4.03
C GLU A 134 -3.84 13.29 -5.30
N GLY A 135 -3.15 12.36 -5.94
CA GLY A 135 -2.42 12.60 -7.18
C GLY A 135 -1.05 13.24 -6.98
N VAL A 136 -0.45 13.00 -5.82
CA VAL A 136 0.93 13.47 -5.54
C VAL A 136 1.92 12.69 -6.40
N ASP A 137 2.78 13.40 -7.13
CA ASP A 137 3.85 12.81 -7.92
C ASP A 137 5.05 12.47 -7.03
N PHE A 138 5.28 11.17 -6.79
CA PHE A 138 6.38 10.68 -5.95
C PHE A 138 7.75 10.80 -6.59
N PHE A 139 7.81 10.86 -7.92
CA PHE A 139 9.07 10.91 -8.66
C PHE A 139 9.07 12.05 -9.67
N ASP A 140 10.23 12.68 -9.85
CA ASP A 140 10.46 13.64 -10.91
C ASP A 140 10.64 12.93 -12.28
N LYS A 141 10.78 13.73 -13.34
CA LYS A 141 11.01 13.22 -14.71
C LYS A 141 12.31 12.43 -14.87
N GLN A 142 13.24 12.56 -13.93
CA GLN A 142 14.50 11.85 -13.87
C GLN A 142 14.43 10.58 -13.00
N GLY A 143 13.26 10.30 -12.40
CA GLY A 143 13.02 9.16 -11.52
C GLY A 143 13.59 9.35 -10.11
N ASN A 144 13.96 10.56 -9.71
CA ASN A 144 14.32 10.81 -8.32
C ASN A 144 13.05 11.07 -7.50
N MET A 145 13.08 10.65 -6.24
CA MET A 145 11.96 10.97 -5.33
C MET A 145 11.82 12.49 -5.19
N ASN A 146 10.60 12.96 -5.31
CA ASN A 146 10.29 14.38 -5.19
C ASN A 146 10.67 14.87 -3.78
N PRO A 147 11.54 15.89 -3.65
CA PRO A 147 11.99 16.39 -2.35
C PRO A 147 10.85 16.87 -1.44
N GLU A 148 9.76 17.40 -2.01
CA GLU A 148 8.59 17.85 -1.24
C GLU A 148 7.88 16.67 -0.61
N VAL A 149 7.71 15.56 -1.35
CA VAL A 149 7.13 14.33 -0.83
C VAL A 149 8.01 13.70 0.23
N LEU A 150 9.33 13.67 0.00
CA LEU A 150 10.27 13.13 0.98
C LEU A 150 10.23 13.94 2.29
N LYS A 151 10.15 15.26 2.19
CA LYS A 151 10.02 16.16 3.34
C LYS A 151 8.71 15.90 4.08
N ASP A 152 7.59 15.84 3.35
CA ASP A 152 6.27 15.57 3.91
C ASP A 152 6.24 14.23 4.66
N LEU A 153 6.75 13.17 4.06
CA LEU A 153 6.85 11.85 4.70
C LEU A 153 7.71 11.87 5.97
N THR A 154 8.81 12.65 5.96
CA THR A 154 9.69 12.77 7.11
C THR A 154 9.01 13.55 8.24
N GLU A 155 8.42 14.70 7.95
CA GLU A 155 7.68 15.53 8.90
C GLU A 155 6.49 14.78 9.49
N TRP A 156 5.80 14.00 8.66
CA TRP A 156 4.68 13.18 9.11
C TRP A 156 5.14 12.04 10.03
N HIS A 157 6.24 11.36 9.69
CA HIS A 157 6.82 10.30 10.51
C HIS A 157 7.27 10.83 11.88
N ASP A 158 7.97 11.96 11.91
CA ASP A 158 8.42 12.60 13.14
C ASP A 158 7.22 12.99 14.01
N SER A 159 6.15 13.52 13.40
CA SER A 159 4.91 13.85 14.10
C SER A 159 4.18 12.63 14.69
N LEU A 160 4.35 11.45 14.07
CA LEU A 160 3.82 10.18 14.60
C LEU A 160 4.60 9.72 15.82
N GLU A 161 5.93 9.82 15.80
CA GLU A 161 6.76 9.45 16.94
C GLU A 161 6.47 10.37 18.14
N ASP A 162 6.34 11.67 17.91
CA ASP A 162 5.92 12.63 18.92
C ASP A 162 4.53 12.31 19.49
N ARG A 163 3.57 11.94 18.63
CA ARG A 163 2.24 11.52 19.04
C ARG A 163 2.26 10.26 19.88
N LYS A 164 3.01 9.23 19.48
CA LYS A 164 3.14 7.98 20.24
C LYS A 164 3.76 8.22 21.62
N ASN A 165 4.67 9.18 21.73
CA ASN A 165 5.27 9.57 22.98
C ASN A 165 4.32 10.41 23.88
N HIS A 166 3.29 11.05 23.32
CA HIS A 166 2.28 11.85 24.03
C HIS A 166 0.94 11.13 24.20
N GLU A 167 0.72 9.97 23.57
CA GLU A 167 -0.55 9.24 23.55
C GLU A 167 -1.00 8.66 24.90
N GLU A 168 -0.24 8.81 25.96
CA GLU A 168 -0.77 8.55 27.31
C GLU A 168 -1.73 9.64 27.83
N GLU A 169 -1.83 10.82 27.18
CA GLU A 169 -2.65 11.91 27.72
C GLU A 169 -3.83 12.44 26.89
N HIS A 170 -3.89 12.34 25.54
CA HIS A 170 -4.91 13.06 24.75
C HIS A 170 -5.44 12.40 23.48
N LEU A 171 -5.87 11.12 23.55
CA LEU A 171 -6.42 10.41 22.37
C LEU A 171 -7.78 10.95 21.87
N GLU A 172 -8.57 11.58 22.73
CA GLU A 172 -9.95 11.99 22.40
C GLU A 172 -10.07 13.29 21.60
N ASP A 173 -9.15 14.21 21.75
CA ASP A 173 -9.25 15.54 21.13
C ASP A 173 -8.77 15.53 19.66
N TYR A 174 -7.80 14.69 19.31
CA TYR A 174 -7.25 14.61 17.95
C TYR A 174 -8.25 14.02 16.95
N VAL A 175 -9.00 13.01 17.35
CA VAL A 175 -10.04 12.37 16.49
C VAL A 175 -11.16 13.37 16.13
N ARG A 176 -11.38 14.39 16.96
CA ARG A 176 -12.44 15.39 16.77
C ARG A 176 -12.14 16.43 15.70
N GLU A 177 -10.87 16.80 15.52
CA GLU A 177 -10.46 17.87 14.59
C GLU A 177 -10.39 17.39 13.12
N HIS A 178 -10.06 16.12 12.87
CA HIS A 178 -9.82 15.58 11.53
C HIS A 178 -11.03 14.94 10.85
N LYS A 179 -12.19 14.88 11.53
CA LYS A 179 -13.44 14.34 10.96
C LYS A 179 -14.10 15.16 9.83
N LYS A 180 -13.46 16.23 9.35
CA LYS A 180 -14.13 17.24 8.50
C LYS A 180 -14.13 16.98 6.99
N THR A 181 -13.43 16.01 6.44
CA THR A 181 -13.29 15.92 4.98
C THR A 181 -14.15 14.88 4.28
N GLY A 182 -14.78 13.93 4.98
CA GLY A 182 -15.77 13.01 4.40
C GLY A 182 -15.42 12.36 3.03
N ARG A 183 -14.13 12.27 2.68
CA ARG A 183 -13.68 11.69 1.43
C ARG A 183 -13.70 10.17 1.52
N VAL A 184 -14.27 9.52 0.53
CA VAL A 184 -14.43 8.07 0.49
C VAL A 184 -13.51 7.49 -0.56
N PHE A 185 -12.55 6.68 -0.16
CA PHE A 185 -11.84 5.82 -1.09
C PHE A 185 -12.75 4.71 -1.59
N ARG A 186 -12.86 4.56 -2.89
CA ARG A 186 -13.74 3.54 -3.46
C ARG A 186 -13.14 2.14 -3.34
N HIS A 187 -11.84 2.00 -3.56
CA HIS A 187 -11.17 0.70 -3.54
C HIS A 187 -9.68 0.80 -3.23
N ILE A 188 -9.22 0.07 -2.23
CA ILE A 188 -7.81 -0.22 -2.00
C ILE A 188 -7.65 -1.73 -2.06
N HIS A 189 -6.66 -2.21 -2.80
CA HIS A 189 -6.33 -3.63 -2.90
C HIS A 189 -5.08 -3.94 -2.12
N ILE A 190 -5.17 -4.98 -1.29
CA ILE A 190 -4.03 -5.63 -0.65
C ILE A 190 -3.90 -7.00 -1.32
N ASN A 191 -2.72 -7.27 -1.88
CA ASN A 191 -2.43 -8.55 -2.51
C ASN A 191 -1.45 -9.37 -1.67
#